data_cc501d2d420df9b9a8a6d03f06150247
#
_entry.id   cc501d2d420df9b9a8a6d03f06150247
#
_cell.length_a   1.000
_cell.length_b   1.000
_cell.length_c   1.000
_cell.angle_alpha   90.00
_cell.angle_beta   90.00
_cell.angle_gamma   90.00
#
_symmetry.space_group_name_H-M   'P 1'
#
loop_
_entity.id
_entity.type
_entity.pdbx_description
1 polymer ?
#
loop_
_entity_poly.entity_id
_entity_poly.type
_entity_poly.pdbx_seq_one_letter_code
_entity_poly.pdbx_strand_id
1 'polypeptide(L)' 'MPHVIMFTRKRCSLCDKAHEALERVRAAHPFDLTVVDLDTEAPPEKKAAYDIEVPVVELDGRKIMKYRVDEARLLRLLEG' A
#
# COMPACT_ATOMS: atom_id res chain seq x y z
N MET A 1 -14.20 8.02 -4.67
CA MET A 1 -13.43 7.67 -3.47
C MET A 1 -12.02 7.29 -3.90
N PRO A 2 -10.96 7.75 -3.21
CA PRO A 2 -9.60 7.35 -3.58
C PRO A 2 -9.40 5.84 -3.49
N HIS A 3 -8.53 5.32 -4.34
CA HIS A 3 -8.22 3.89 -4.35
C HIS A 3 -6.76 3.68 -3.96
N VAL A 4 -6.56 2.94 -2.88
CA VAL A 4 -5.23 2.58 -2.38
C VAL A 4 -4.98 1.11 -2.65
N ILE A 5 -3.83 0.80 -3.21
CA ILE A 5 -3.39 -0.58 -3.42
C ILE A 5 -2.13 -0.80 -2.59
N MET A 6 -2.11 -1.84 -1.78
CA MET A 6 -0.91 -2.26 -1.07
C MET A 6 -0.40 -3.56 -1.68
N PHE A 7 0.82 -3.52 -2.18
CA PHE A 7 1.51 -4.71 -2.65
C PHE A 7 2.25 -5.33 -1.47
N THR A 8 1.97 -6.59 -1.22
CA THR A 8 2.46 -7.32 -0.05
C THR A 8 3.06 -8.64 -0.47
N ARG A 9 3.59 -9.36 0.50
CA ARG A 9 4.17 -10.69 0.30
C ARG A 9 3.93 -11.49 1.57
N LYS A 10 3.88 -12.82 1.44
CA LYS A 10 3.71 -13.68 2.60
C LYS A 10 4.94 -13.57 3.52
N ARG A 11 4.72 -13.75 4.82
CA ARG A 11 5.76 -13.73 5.85
C ARG A 11 6.52 -12.40 5.88
N CYS A 12 5.79 -11.32 5.69
CA CYS A 12 6.36 -9.98 5.68
C CYS A 12 5.82 -9.19 6.86
N SER A 13 6.63 -9.05 7.92
CA SER A 13 6.20 -8.32 9.11
C SER A 13 6.00 -6.84 8.84
N LEU A 14 6.81 -6.25 7.95
CA LEU A 14 6.64 -4.86 7.53
C LEU A 14 5.32 -4.67 6.81
N CYS A 15 4.91 -5.66 6.01
CA CYS A 15 3.63 -5.61 5.30
C CYS A 15 2.47 -5.63 6.28
N ASP A 16 2.57 -6.44 7.34
CA ASP A 16 1.53 -6.50 8.36
C ASP A 16 1.38 -5.15 9.06
N LYS A 17 2.50 -4.52 9.42
CA LYS A 17 2.48 -3.20 10.05
C LYS A 17 1.93 -2.13 9.12
N ALA A 18 2.30 -2.20 7.84
CA ALA A 18 1.79 -1.26 6.84
C ALA A 18 0.28 -1.41 6.69
N HIS A 19 -0.22 -2.64 6.66
CA HIS A 19 -1.66 -2.89 6.55
C HIS A 19 -2.40 -2.30 7.76
N GLU A 20 -1.88 -2.48 8.95
CA GLU A 20 -2.48 -1.91 10.16
C GLU A 20 -2.53 -0.38 10.08
N ALA A 21 -1.45 0.23 9.61
CA ALA A 21 -1.39 1.69 9.45
C ALA A 21 -2.42 2.18 8.42
N LEU A 22 -2.56 1.46 7.29
CA LEU A 22 -3.57 1.80 6.29
C LEU A 22 -4.98 1.72 6.85
N GLU A 23 -5.26 0.71 7.66
CA GLU A 23 -6.58 0.57 8.27
C GLU A 23 -6.86 1.68 9.29
N ARG A 24 -5.85 2.13 10.03
CA ARG A 24 -6.02 3.26 10.95
C ARG A 24 -6.38 4.54 10.17
N VAL A 25 -5.67 4.82 9.09
CA VAL A 25 -5.96 5.98 8.26
C VAL A 25 -7.33 5.86 7.61
N ARG A 26 -7.67 4.66 7.14
CA ARG A 26 -8.95 4.40 6.48
C ARG A 26 -10.12 4.65 7.43
N ALA A 27 -9.96 4.34 8.70
CA ALA A 27 -11.00 4.60 9.69
C ALA A 27 -11.27 6.10 9.87
N ALA A 28 -10.23 6.92 9.74
CA ALA A 28 -10.35 8.38 9.87
C ALA A 28 -10.72 9.05 8.55
N HIS A 29 -10.23 8.53 7.43
CA HIS A 29 -10.45 9.12 6.10
C HIS A 29 -10.68 7.98 5.11
N PRO A 30 -11.94 7.59 4.86
CA PRO A 30 -12.27 6.41 4.05
C PRO A 30 -11.68 6.43 2.64
N PHE A 31 -11.23 5.27 2.19
CA PHE A 31 -10.77 5.02 0.83
C PHE A 31 -11.00 3.55 0.50
N ASP A 32 -11.00 3.21 -0.79
CA ASP A 32 -11.03 1.82 -1.22
C ASP A 32 -9.63 1.23 -1.05
N LEU A 33 -9.55 0.03 -0.48
CA LEU A 33 -8.27 -0.63 -0.27
C LEU A 33 -8.27 -1.99 -0.96
N THR A 34 -7.27 -2.22 -1.80
CA THR A 34 -7.01 -3.51 -2.41
C THR A 34 -5.63 -3.97 -1.94
N VAL A 35 -5.55 -5.19 -1.44
CA VAL A 35 -4.28 -5.80 -1.05
C VAL A 35 -3.92 -6.84 -2.10
N VAL A 36 -2.74 -6.71 -2.69
CA VAL A 36 -2.27 -7.56 -3.78
C VAL A 36 -1.02 -8.30 -3.35
N ASP A 37 -1.05 -9.64 -3.45
CA ASP A 37 0.15 -10.46 -3.21
C ASP A 37 1.06 -10.31 -4.44
N LEU A 38 2.25 -9.77 -4.21
CA LEU A 38 3.18 -9.46 -5.29
C LEU A 38 3.62 -10.72 -6.05
N ASP A 39 3.73 -11.84 -5.35
CA ASP A 39 4.25 -13.08 -5.96
C ASP A 39 3.20 -13.82 -6.77
N THR A 40 1.91 -13.73 -6.40
CA THR A 40 0.87 -14.57 -6.99
C THR A 40 -0.22 -13.79 -7.74
N GLU A 41 -0.38 -12.50 -7.45
CA GLU A 41 -1.51 -11.73 -7.98
C GLU A 41 -1.11 -10.52 -8.81
N ALA A 42 0.12 -10.05 -8.68
CA ALA A 42 0.56 -8.83 -9.38
C ALA A 42 0.98 -9.11 -10.81
N PRO A 43 0.80 -8.14 -11.72
CA PRO A 43 1.35 -8.25 -13.08
C PRO A 43 2.88 -8.37 -13.03
N PRO A 44 3.50 -9.03 -14.04
CA PRO A 44 4.96 -9.23 -14.03
C PRO A 44 5.78 -7.95 -13.89
N GLU A 45 5.35 -6.87 -14.52
CA GLU A 45 6.07 -5.60 -14.44
C GLU A 45 6.04 -5.01 -13.02
N LYS A 46 4.95 -5.20 -12.28
CA LYS A 46 4.87 -4.75 -10.89
C LYS A 46 5.72 -5.63 -10.00
N LYS A 47 5.70 -6.94 -10.23
CA LYS A 47 6.53 -7.85 -9.46
C LYS A 47 8.01 -7.51 -9.63
N ALA A 48 8.45 -7.24 -10.85
CA ALA A 48 9.83 -6.87 -11.13
C ALA A 48 10.20 -5.54 -10.47
N ALA A 49 9.30 -4.55 -10.56
CA ALA A 49 9.56 -3.21 -10.04
C ALA A 49 9.60 -3.16 -8.51
N TYR A 50 8.77 -3.97 -7.84
CA TYR A 50 8.56 -3.87 -6.39
C TYR A 50 9.16 -5.02 -5.59
N ASP A 51 9.87 -5.94 -6.23
CA ASP A 51 10.31 -7.20 -5.64
C ASP A 51 11.01 -7.04 -4.28
N ILE A 52 11.88 -6.06 -4.15
CA ILE A 52 12.62 -5.82 -2.90
C ILE A 52 12.09 -4.62 -2.12
N GLU A 53 10.98 -4.02 -2.55
CA GLU A 53 10.46 -2.77 -1.97
C GLU A 53 9.20 -2.97 -1.13
N VAL A 54 8.68 -4.18 -1.05
CA VAL A 54 7.43 -4.42 -0.31
C VAL A 54 7.59 -4.07 1.18
N PRO A 55 6.54 -3.54 1.81
CA PRO A 55 5.27 -3.19 1.21
C PRO A 55 5.36 -1.94 0.36
N VAL A 56 4.66 -1.94 -0.78
CA VAL A 56 4.56 -0.77 -1.65
C VAL A 56 3.11 -0.32 -1.67
N VAL A 57 2.90 0.99 -1.55
CA VAL A 57 1.55 1.56 -1.55
C VAL A 57 1.40 2.46 -2.77
N GLU A 58 0.32 2.24 -3.52
CA GLU A 58 -0.07 3.10 -4.63
C GLU A 58 -1.37 3.81 -4.28
N LEU A 59 -1.46 5.08 -4.66
CA LEU A 59 -2.69 5.87 -4.54
C LEU A 59 -3.10 6.29 -5.94
N ASP A 60 -4.29 5.84 -6.35
CA ASP A 60 -4.85 6.11 -7.69
C ASP A 60 -3.86 5.81 -8.80
N GLY A 61 -3.15 4.67 -8.68
CA GLY A 61 -2.23 4.18 -9.68
C GLY A 61 -0.80 4.69 -9.58
N ARG A 62 -0.50 5.53 -8.59
CA ARG A 62 0.84 6.10 -8.41
C ARG A 62 1.49 5.57 -7.13
N LYS A 63 2.73 5.09 -7.24
CA LYS A 63 3.52 4.69 -6.08
C LYS A 63 3.77 5.90 -5.20
N ILE A 64 3.37 5.81 -3.93
CA ILE A 64 3.54 6.90 -2.97
C ILE A 64 4.42 6.54 -1.79
N MET A 65 4.53 5.25 -1.44
CA MET A 65 5.31 4.81 -0.29
C MET A 65 5.88 3.43 -0.54
N LYS A 66 6.98 3.12 0.14
CA LYS A 66 7.57 1.79 0.17
C LYS A 66 8.14 1.54 1.56
N TYR A 67 8.26 0.27 1.94
CA TYR A 67 8.79 -0.25 3.20
C TYR A 67 7.91 0.02 4.41
N ARG A 68 7.36 1.21 4.54
CA ARG A 68 6.48 1.57 5.67
C ARG A 68 5.46 2.61 5.23
N VAL A 69 4.39 2.71 6.02
CA VAL A 69 3.35 3.71 5.77
C VAL A 69 3.57 4.90 6.72
N ASP A 70 3.74 6.07 6.12
CA ASP A 70 3.74 7.35 6.84
C ASP A 70 2.29 7.83 6.88
N GLU A 71 1.63 7.63 8.02
CA GLU A 71 0.19 7.91 8.16
C GLU A 71 -0.13 9.39 7.96
N ALA A 72 0.69 10.28 8.50
CA ALA A 72 0.46 11.72 8.35
C ALA A 72 0.56 12.15 6.90
N ARG A 73 1.55 11.63 6.17
CA ARG A 73 1.71 11.94 4.75
C ARG A 73 0.54 11.39 3.93
N LEU A 74 0.09 10.18 4.26
CA LEU A 74 -1.05 9.58 3.55
C LEU A 74 -2.30 10.42 3.76
N LEU A 75 -2.56 10.87 5.00
CA LEU A 75 -3.70 11.74 5.27
C LEU A 75 -3.65 13.01 4.43
N ARG A 76 -2.47 13.66 4.35
CA ARG A 76 -2.31 14.86 3.53
C ARG A 76 -2.61 14.60 2.07
N LEU A 77 -2.14 13.45 1.54
CA LEU A 77 -2.38 13.09 0.14
C LEU A 77 -3.86 12.82 -0.12
N LEU A 78 -4.56 12.20 0.83
CA LEU A 78 -5.98 11.91 0.72
C LEU A 78 -6.83 13.18 0.80
N GLU A 79 -6.40 14.14 1.58
CA GLU A 79 -7.11 15.41 1.75
C GLU A 79 -6.93 16.34 0.55
N GLY A 80 -5.94 16.06 -0.22
CA GLY A 80 -5.73 16.73 -1.41
C GLY A 80 -5.03 17.61 -1.94
#